data_01f4ad14093cae84fb1174f67143fab4
#
_entry.id   01f4ad14093cae84fb1174f67143fab4
#
_cell.length_a   1.000
_cell.length_b   1.000
_cell.length_c   1.000
_cell.angle_alpha   90.00
_cell.angle_beta   90.00
_cell.angle_gamma   90.00
#
_symmetry.space_group_name_H-M   'P 1'
#
loop_
_entity.id
_entity.type
_entity.pdbx_description
1 polymer ?
#
loop_
_entity_poly.entity_id
_entity_poly.type
_entity_poly.pdbx_seq_one_letter_code
_entity_poly.pdbx_strand_id
1 'polypeptide(L)'
;KIVSKAEGNIVDLGQIEPSILAKEFATQYDKDPRLVEVVLRESRRVVRMDRGILVVETKHGFICANAGVDASNVPGDERVSLLPVDPDLSARRIRSDLKDSLGLTLGVIISDTFGRPWRMGNTDIAIGVAGINPLLDYTGQTDINGYTLRVSVSAIADEIASAAELVAGKLTQIPVAIAKGYPHVEYEEATARSLVRDGSMDLFR
;
A
#
# COMPACT_ATOMS: atom_id res chain seq x y z
N LYS A 1 -6.96 -4.71 -1.72
CA LYS A 1 -8.11 -5.56 -1.38
C LYS A 1 -8.40 -6.67 -2.38
N ILE A 2 -8.47 -6.37 -3.66
CA ILE A 2 -8.83 -7.35 -4.69
C ILE A 2 -7.79 -8.45 -4.76
N VAL A 3 -6.52 -8.10 -4.81
CA VAL A 3 -5.41 -9.06 -4.78
C VAL A 3 -5.45 -9.87 -3.49
N SER A 4 -5.58 -9.22 -2.33
CA SER A 4 -5.67 -9.91 -1.03
C SER A 4 -6.81 -10.93 -0.98
N LYS A 5 -7.99 -10.57 -1.52
CA LYS A 5 -9.13 -11.50 -1.59
C LYS A 5 -8.86 -12.69 -2.52
N ALA A 6 -8.25 -12.45 -3.67
CA ALA A 6 -7.88 -13.49 -4.62
C ALA A 6 -6.86 -14.47 -4.03
N GLU A 7 -5.98 -13.99 -3.16
CA GLU A 7 -4.96 -14.78 -2.46
C GLU A 7 -5.44 -15.39 -1.12
N GLY A 8 -6.70 -15.16 -0.73
CA GLY A 8 -7.28 -15.71 0.50
C GLY A 8 -6.86 -14.96 1.78
N ASN A 9 -6.30 -13.76 1.68
CA ASN A 9 -5.88 -12.94 2.83
C ASN A 9 -7.10 -12.26 3.50
N ILE A 10 -8.05 -13.09 3.92
CA ILE A 10 -9.25 -12.70 4.63
C ILE A 10 -9.23 -13.35 6.01
N VAL A 11 -9.55 -12.57 7.04
CA VAL A 11 -9.65 -13.05 8.42
C VAL A 11 -11.09 -13.02 8.88
N ASP A 12 -11.52 -14.10 9.49
CA ASP A 12 -12.80 -14.22 10.19
C ASP A 12 -12.61 -13.76 11.63
N LEU A 13 -13.25 -12.65 12.00
CA LEU A 13 -13.16 -12.07 13.35
C LEU A 13 -13.74 -12.99 14.42
N GLY A 14 -14.67 -13.89 14.06
CA GLY A 14 -15.23 -14.90 14.98
C GLY A 14 -14.19 -15.87 15.52
N GLN A 15 -13.03 -16.01 14.84
CA GLN A 15 -11.93 -16.89 15.26
C GLN A 15 -10.81 -16.13 16.00
N ILE A 16 -10.98 -14.83 16.23
CA ILE A 16 -9.96 -13.99 16.87
C ILE A 16 -10.22 -13.85 18.36
N GLU A 17 -9.25 -14.26 19.16
CA GLU A 17 -9.22 -13.99 20.59
C GLU A 17 -8.39 -12.74 20.85
N PRO A 18 -9.01 -11.64 21.35
CA PRO A 18 -8.31 -10.37 21.57
C PRO A 18 -7.42 -10.42 22.81
N SER A 19 -6.21 -9.86 22.69
CA SER A 19 -5.30 -9.59 23.78
C SER A 19 -5.84 -8.57 24.77
N ILE A 20 -5.20 -8.43 25.94
CA ILE A 20 -5.55 -7.43 26.94
C ILE A 20 -5.45 -6.02 26.32
N LEU A 21 -4.35 -5.72 25.63
CA LEU A 21 -4.14 -4.44 24.97
C LEU A 21 -5.25 -4.12 23.95
N ALA A 22 -5.64 -5.10 23.15
CA ALA A 22 -6.72 -4.93 22.17
C ALA A 22 -8.06 -4.61 22.85
N LYS A 23 -8.37 -5.28 23.96
CA LYS A 23 -9.58 -5.04 24.76
C LYS A 23 -9.60 -3.65 25.39
N GLU A 24 -8.49 -3.24 26.00
CA GLU A 24 -8.36 -1.92 26.63
C GLU A 24 -8.53 -0.79 25.60
N PHE A 25 -7.81 -0.87 24.49
CA PHE A 25 -7.94 0.11 23.41
C PHE A 25 -9.36 0.15 22.84
N ALA A 26 -9.94 -1.01 22.57
CA ALA A 26 -11.29 -1.11 22.03
C ALA A 26 -12.35 -0.50 22.97
N THR A 27 -12.21 -0.74 24.28
CA THR A 27 -13.11 -0.17 25.30
C THR A 27 -12.98 1.37 25.33
N GLN A 28 -11.77 1.91 25.27
CA GLN A 28 -11.52 3.34 25.32
C GLN A 28 -12.10 4.10 24.12
N TYR A 29 -12.14 3.46 22.93
CA TYR A 29 -12.47 4.14 21.67
C TYR A 29 -13.68 3.57 20.95
N ASP A 30 -14.47 2.75 21.62
CA ASP A 30 -15.68 2.08 21.06
C ASP A 30 -15.37 1.34 19.73
N LYS A 31 -14.43 0.40 19.80
CA LYS A 31 -14.00 -0.42 18.65
C LYS A 31 -14.25 -1.90 18.91
N ASP A 32 -14.27 -2.71 17.84
CA ASP A 32 -14.25 -4.16 17.99
C ASP A 32 -12.85 -4.62 18.43
N PRO A 33 -12.70 -5.25 19.61
CA PRO A 33 -11.40 -5.70 20.10
C PRO A 33 -10.77 -6.78 19.21
N ARG A 34 -11.58 -7.55 18.47
CA ARG A 34 -11.10 -8.56 17.51
C ARG A 34 -10.43 -7.89 16.32
N LEU A 35 -11.01 -6.80 15.81
CA LEU A 35 -10.43 -6.00 14.74
C LEU A 35 -9.11 -5.37 15.21
N VAL A 36 -9.08 -4.78 16.41
CA VAL A 36 -7.86 -4.20 16.99
C VAL A 36 -6.77 -5.28 17.10
N GLU A 37 -7.11 -6.48 17.55
CA GLU A 37 -6.17 -7.60 17.62
C GLU A 37 -5.59 -7.95 16.26
N VAL A 38 -6.39 -8.02 15.20
CA VAL A 38 -5.91 -8.28 13.84
C VAL A 38 -4.92 -7.20 13.39
N VAL A 39 -5.23 -5.92 13.65
CA VAL A 39 -4.31 -4.81 13.37
C VAL A 39 -2.98 -4.97 14.09
N LEU A 40 -3.02 -5.32 15.39
CA LEU A 40 -1.79 -5.56 16.17
C LEU A 40 -0.98 -6.74 15.63
N ARG A 41 -1.62 -7.83 15.21
CA ARG A 41 -0.95 -9.00 14.60
C ARG A 41 -0.31 -8.68 13.26
N GLU A 42 -0.88 -7.75 12.48
CA GLU A 42 -0.30 -7.31 11.21
C GLU A 42 0.75 -6.20 11.36
N SER A 43 0.95 -5.73 12.59
CA SER A 43 1.91 -4.68 12.92
C SER A 43 3.25 -5.25 13.37
N ARG A 44 4.34 -4.66 12.87
CA ARG A 44 5.69 -4.85 13.42
C ARG A 44 5.88 -4.07 14.70
N ARG A 45 5.33 -2.85 14.74
CA ARG A 45 5.27 -2.00 15.93
C ARG A 45 4.17 -0.96 15.80
N VAL A 46 3.68 -0.50 16.93
CA VAL A 46 2.78 0.66 17.01
C VAL A 46 3.61 1.93 17.02
N VAL A 47 3.34 2.84 16.09
CA VAL A 47 3.99 4.16 15.99
C VAL A 47 3.22 5.18 16.85
N ARG A 48 1.88 5.16 16.76
CA ARG A 48 1.01 6.05 17.53
C ARG A 48 -0.36 5.42 17.75
N MET A 49 -0.91 5.64 18.93
CA MET A 49 -2.28 5.30 19.30
C MET A 49 -2.97 6.58 19.74
N ASP A 50 -3.93 7.05 18.96
CA ASP A 50 -4.64 8.29 19.29
C ASP A 50 -6.02 8.33 18.63
N ARG A 51 -7.02 8.84 19.33
CA ARG A 51 -8.39 9.06 18.82
C ARG A 51 -9.01 7.85 18.12
N GLY A 52 -8.72 6.64 18.62
CA GLY A 52 -9.23 5.40 18.05
C GLY A 52 -8.57 4.97 16.75
N ILE A 53 -7.44 5.56 16.38
CA ILE A 53 -6.63 5.19 15.22
C ILE A 53 -5.30 4.60 15.71
N LEU A 54 -4.95 3.44 15.17
CA LEU A 54 -3.65 2.81 15.34
C LEU A 54 -2.79 3.15 14.11
N VAL A 55 -1.83 4.06 14.27
CA VAL A 55 -0.79 4.25 13.26
C VAL A 55 0.32 3.26 13.57
N VAL A 56 0.60 2.37 12.64
CA VAL A 56 1.52 1.26 12.84
C VAL A 56 2.50 1.12 11.70
N GLU A 57 3.64 0.51 11.98
CA GLU A 57 4.51 -0.04 10.95
C GLU A 57 4.07 -1.47 10.67
N THR A 58 3.66 -1.74 9.43
CA THR A 58 3.24 -3.07 8.99
C THR A 58 4.43 -4.02 8.89
N LYS A 59 4.17 -5.31 8.73
CA LYS A 59 5.21 -6.33 8.45
C LYS A 59 6.01 -6.01 7.18
N HIS A 60 5.39 -5.31 6.22
CA HIS A 60 6.02 -4.86 4.97
C HIS A 60 6.92 -3.63 5.16
N GLY A 61 6.80 -2.91 6.29
CA GLY A 61 7.52 -1.67 6.58
C GLY A 61 6.75 -0.39 6.24
N PHE A 62 5.52 -0.49 5.75
CA PHE A 62 4.67 0.69 5.53
C PHE A 62 4.18 1.25 6.86
N ILE A 63 4.16 2.59 6.98
CA ILE A 63 3.54 3.26 8.13
C ILE A 63 2.16 3.77 7.69
N CYS A 64 1.13 3.17 8.24
CA CYS A 64 -0.25 3.49 7.88
C CYS A 64 -1.22 3.28 9.05
N ALA A 65 -2.45 3.74 8.86
CA ALA A 65 -3.54 3.50 9.79
C ALA A 65 -3.99 2.04 9.75
N ASN A 66 -4.19 1.45 10.92
CA ASN A 66 -4.77 0.13 11.11
C ASN A 66 -4.10 -0.98 10.29
N ALA A 67 -2.80 -0.89 10.03
CA ALA A 67 -2.03 -1.87 9.25
C ALA A 67 -2.60 -2.19 7.84
N GLY A 68 -3.40 -1.32 7.24
CA GLY A 68 -4.12 -1.60 6.00
C GLY A 68 -5.25 -2.64 6.14
N VAL A 69 -5.59 -3.04 7.36
CA VAL A 69 -6.73 -3.94 7.64
C VAL A 69 -8.03 -3.20 7.35
N ASP A 70 -8.89 -3.79 6.53
CA ASP A 70 -10.12 -3.15 6.08
C ASP A 70 -11.31 -4.11 6.07
N ALA A 71 -12.38 -3.68 6.72
CA ALA A 71 -13.67 -4.38 6.76
C ALA A 71 -14.57 -4.03 5.56
N SER A 72 -14.30 -2.93 4.85
CA SER A 72 -15.15 -2.48 3.76
C SER A 72 -15.00 -3.36 2.51
N ASN A 73 -16.12 -3.60 1.80
CA ASN A 73 -16.17 -4.42 0.58
C ASN A 73 -15.65 -5.87 0.76
N VAL A 74 -15.69 -6.40 1.98
CA VAL A 74 -15.45 -7.82 2.27
C VAL A 74 -16.81 -8.48 2.53
N PRO A 75 -17.18 -9.56 1.84
CA PRO A 75 -18.46 -10.23 2.10
C PRO A 75 -18.49 -10.85 3.50
N GLY A 76 -19.56 -10.56 4.25
CA GLY A 76 -19.79 -11.02 5.63
C GLY A 76 -19.41 -9.96 6.67
N ASP A 77 -20.28 -9.81 7.67
CA ASP A 77 -20.20 -8.74 8.68
C ASP A 77 -19.02 -8.90 9.66
N GLU A 78 -18.42 -10.09 9.73
CA GLU A 78 -17.32 -10.42 10.63
C GLU A 78 -16.02 -10.76 9.90
N ARG A 79 -15.81 -10.21 8.71
CA ARG A 79 -14.60 -10.47 7.93
C ARG A 79 -13.85 -9.20 7.59
N VAL A 80 -12.54 -9.31 7.60
CA VAL A 80 -11.62 -8.23 7.22
C VAL A 80 -10.59 -8.72 6.20
N SER A 81 -10.16 -7.83 5.32
CA SER A 81 -9.05 -8.10 4.41
C SER A 81 -7.75 -7.55 5.00
N LEU A 82 -6.68 -8.32 4.83
CA LEU A 82 -5.30 -7.88 5.10
C LEU A 82 -4.66 -7.33 3.83
N LEU A 83 -3.46 -6.77 3.94
CA LEU A 83 -2.61 -6.54 2.77
C LEU A 83 -2.15 -7.90 2.19
N PRO A 84 -1.77 -7.99 0.90
CA PRO A 84 -1.11 -9.19 0.37
C PRO A 84 0.13 -9.53 1.19
N VAL A 85 0.42 -10.81 1.38
CA VAL A 85 1.58 -11.26 2.19
C VAL A 85 2.91 -10.76 1.61
N ASP A 86 3.04 -10.83 0.29
CA ASP A 86 4.16 -10.26 -0.49
C ASP A 86 3.57 -9.56 -1.73
N PRO A 87 3.28 -8.25 -1.63
CA PRO A 87 2.64 -7.55 -2.73
C PRO A 87 3.53 -7.41 -3.98
N ASP A 88 4.86 -7.40 -3.85
CA ASP A 88 5.76 -7.44 -5.00
C ASP A 88 5.71 -8.80 -5.72
N LEU A 89 5.65 -9.89 -4.96
CA LEU A 89 5.44 -11.22 -5.55
C LEU A 89 4.09 -11.32 -6.25
N SER A 90 3.04 -10.78 -5.66
CA SER A 90 1.71 -10.69 -6.28
C SER A 90 1.76 -9.91 -7.59
N ALA A 91 2.44 -8.77 -7.62
CA ALA A 91 2.64 -7.97 -8.83
C ALA A 91 3.42 -8.75 -9.91
N ARG A 92 4.47 -9.48 -9.52
CA ARG A 92 5.25 -10.34 -10.44
C ARG A 92 4.40 -11.47 -11.04
N ARG A 93 3.56 -12.11 -10.24
CA ARG A 93 2.64 -13.17 -10.72
C ARG A 93 1.65 -12.62 -11.74
N ILE A 94 0.98 -11.52 -11.41
CA ILE A 94 0.04 -10.86 -12.34
C ILE A 94 0.75 -10.47 -13.63
N ARG A 95 1.97 -9.93 -13.57
CA ARG A 95 2.78 -9.58 -14.74
C ARG A 95 3.09 -10.80 -15.60
N SER A 96 3.50 -11.91 -14.98
CA SER A 96 3.76 -13.17 -15.68
C SER A 96 2.51 -13.70 -16.37
N ASP A 97 1.39 -13.76 -15.66
CA ASP A 97 0.12 -14.25 -16.20
C ASP A 97 -0.37 -13.43 -17.40
N LEU A 98 -0.20 -12.10 -17.35
CA LEU A 98 -0.51 -11.21 -18.48
C LEU A 98 0.43 -11.46 -19.69
N LYS A 99 1.70 -11.70 -19.43
CA LYS A 99 2.66 -12.04 -20.50
C LYS A 99 2.32 -13.36 -21.13
N ASP A 100 2.04 -14.39 -20.33
CA ASP A 100 1.77 -15.75 -20.82
C ASP A 100 0.42 -15.85 -21.56
N SER A 101 -0.60 -15.13 -21.08
CA SER A 101 -1.95 -15.20 -21.67
C SER A 101 -2.18 -14.23 -22.83
N LEU A 102 -1.54 -13.05 -22.81
CA LEU A 102 -1.80 -11.98 -23.78
C LEU A 102 -0.56 -11.57 -24.59
N GLY A 103 0.63 -12.08 -24.27
CA GLY A 103 1.88 -11.68 -24.90
C GLY A 103 2.32 -10.25 -24.55
N LEU A 104 1.75 -9.64 -23.49
CA LEU A 104 2.02 -8.25 -23.14
C LEU A 104 3.03 -8.17 -22.01
N THR A 105 4.10 -7.42 -22.24
CA THR A 105 5.07 -7.06 -21.18
C THR A 105 4.69 -5.69 -20.63
N LEU A 106 4.22 -5.67 -19.37
CA LEU A 106 3.68 -4.49 -18.70
C LEU A 106 4.37 -4.26 -17.35
N GLY A 107 4.38 -3.01 -16.89
CA GLY A 107 4.57 -2.71 -15.47
C GLY A 107 3.28 -3.00 -14.71
N VAL A 108 3.37 -3.62 -13.54
CA VAL A 108 2.23 -3.88 -12.65
C VAL A 108 2.46 -3.21 -11.32
N ILE A 109 1.47 -2.44 -10.87
CA ILE A 109 1.46 -1.76 -9.57
C ILE A 109 0.25 -2.24 -8.79
N ILE A 110 0.45 -2.68 -7.57
CA ILE A 110 -0.61 -2.95 -6.59
C ILE A 110 -0.65 -1.75 -5.66
N SER A 111 -1.83 -1.13 -5.53
CA SER A 111 -2.02 0.04 -4.68
C SER A 111 -2.92 -0.25 -3.49
N ASP A 112 -2.77 0.57 -2.46
CA ASP A 112 -3.71 0.70 -1.37
C ASP A 112 -3.86 2.16 -0.96
N THR A 113 -4.98 2.49 -0.29
CA THR A 113 -5.33 3.86 0.07
C THR A 113 -4.77 4.24 1.43
N PHE A 114 -3.88 5.24 1.48
CA PHE A 114 -3.24 5.69 2.71
C PHE A 114 -3.61 7.14 3.05
N GLY A 115 -3.67 7.42 4.36
CA GLY A 115 -3.63 8.79 4.86
C GLY A 115 -2.25 9.44 4.66
N ARG A 116 -2.22 10.74 4.65
CA ARG A 116 -0.98 11.52 4.46
C ARG A 116 -0.69 12.40 5.67
N PRO A 117 0.54 12.44 6.20
CA PRO A 117 0.93 13.40 7.23
C PRO A 117 0.68 14.83 6.75
N TRP A 118 0.15 15.67 7.66
CA TRP A 118 -0.12 17.12 7.47
C TRP A 118 -1.01 17.50 6.27
N ARG A 119 -1.67 16.56 5.63
CA ARG A 119 -2.62 16.85 4.56
C ARG A 119 -3.93 16.13 4.78
N MET A 120 -5.02 16.79 4.46
CA MET A 120 -6.35 16.17 4.45
C MET A 120 -6.52 15.26 3.23
N GLY A 121 -7.35 14.24 3.38
CA GLY A 121 -7.67 13.28 2.34
C GLY A 121 -6.65 12.14 2.22
N ASN A 122 -7.13 11.04 1.71
CA ASN A 122 -6.33 9.85 1.39
C ASN A 122 -5.84 9.92 -0.05
N THR A 123 -4.85 9.09 -0.38
CA THR A 123 -4.41 8.86 -1.75
C THR A 123 -3.98 7.40 -1.88
N ASP A 124 -4.10 6.85 -3.08
CA ASP A 124 -3.54 5.53 -3.35
C ASP A 124 -2.03 5.63 -3.53
N ILE A 125 -1.31 4.72 -2.93
CA ILE A 125 0.14 4.55 -3.05
C ILE A 125 0.46 3.13 -3.48
N ALA A 126 1.61 2.95 -4.09
CA ALA A 126 2.12 1.63 -4.48
C ALA A 126 2.57 0.84 -3.25
N ILE A 127 2.04 -0.37 -3.10
CA ILE A 127 2.45 -1.32 -2.07
C ILE A 127 3.15 -2.55 -2.66
N GLY A 128 3.02 -2.78 -3.96
CA GLY A 128 3.72 -3.84 -4.70
C GLY A 128 3.96 -3.40 -6.14
N VAL A 129 5.15 -3.72 -6.68
CA VAL A 129 5.58 -3.26 -8.00
C VAL A 129 6.32 -4.39 -8.74
N ALA A 130 6.07 -4.52 -10.04
CA ALA A 130 6.82 -5.41 -10.93
C ALA A 130 6.99 -4.79 -12.30
N GLY A 131 8.16 -4.92 -12.89
CA GLY A 131 8.46 -4.56 -14.28
C GLY A 131 8.58 -3.06 -14.56
N ILE A 132 8.48 -2.19 -13.55
CA ILE A 132 8.66 -0.74 -13.67
C ILE A 132 9.50 -0.22 -12.52
N ASN A 133 10.45 0.69 -12.78
CA ASN A 133 11.18 1.34 -11.69
C ASN A 133 10.22 2.25 -10.89
N PRO A 134 10.05 2.01 -9.58
CA PRO A 134 9.13 2.81 -8.76
C PRO A 134 9.60 4.25 -8.52
N LEU A 135 10.89 4.52 -8.71
CA LEU A 135 11.51 5.83 -8.50
C LEU A 135 12.16 6.34 -9.79
N LEU A 136 12.06 7.62 -10.04
CA LEU A 136 12.80 8.31 -11.09
C LEU A 136 13.73 9.33 -10.45
N ASP A 137 15.03 9.06 -10.51
CA ASP A 137 16.07 9.92 -9.95
C ASP A 137 16.61 10.88 -11.02
N TYR A 138 16.45 12.17 -10.77
CA TYR A 138 16.99 13.25 -11.60
C TYR A 138 18.31 13.81 -11.05
N THR A 139 18.85 13.25 -9.98
CA THR A 139 20.09 13.73 -9.37
C THR A 139 21.23 13.72 -10.39
N GLY A 140 21.95 14.84 -10.49
CA GLY A 140 23.04 15.03 -11.46
C GLY A 140 22.60 15.48 -12.85
N GLN A 141 21.30 15.46 -13.16
CA GLN A 141 20.79 16.03 -14.41
C GLN A 141 20.75 17.55 -14.33
N THR A 142 20.83 18.19 -15.49
CA THR A 142 20.83 19.66 -15.60
C THR A 142 19.48 20.15 -16.12
N ASP A 143 18.90 21.14 -15.46
CA ASP A 143 17.67 21.79 -15.92
C ASP A 143 17.91 22.69 -17.14
N ILE A 144 16.84 23.26 -17.67
CA ILE A 144 16.87 24.13 -18.87
C ILE A 144 17.70 25.41 -18.69
N ASN A 145 18.02 25.80 -17.46
CA ASN A 145 18.80 26.98 -17.11
C ASN A 145 20.26 26.65 -16.71
N GLY A 146 20.65 25.38 -16.81
CA GLY A 146 22.00 24.94 -16.47
C GLY A 146 22.20 24.60 -14.99
N TYR A 147 21.13 24.54 -14.16
CA TYR A 147 21.24 24.15 -12.75
C TYR A 147 21.28 22.63 -12.61
N THR A 148 22.30 22.10 -11.95
CA THR A 148 22.42 20.66 -11.66
C THR A 148 21.52 20.28 -10.48
N LEU A 149 20.57 19.40 -10.70
CA LEU A 149 19.66 18.86 -9.68
C LEU A 149 20.45 18.05 -8.66
N ARG A 150 20.33 18.38 -7.39
CA ARG A 150 21.09 17.74 -6.31
C ARG A 150 20.30 16.70 -5.54
N VAL A 151 19.00 16.92 -5.42
CA VAL A 151 18.07 16.04 -4.71
C VAL A 151 16.70 16.14 -5.41
N SER A 152 16.47 15.30 -6.38
CA SER A 152 15.18 15.30 -7.10
C SER A 152 14.83 13.88 -7.51
N VAL A 153 14.01 13.22 -6.69
CA VAL A 153 13.54 11.86 -6.94
C VAL A 153 12.01 11.87 -6.91
N SER A 154 11.38 11.40 -7.98
CA SER A 154 9.93 11.27 -8.09
C SER A 154 9.51 9.83 -7.79
N ALA A 155 8.44 9.66 -7.01
CA ALA A 155 7.84 8.36 -6.69
C ALA A 155 6.85 7.95 -7.77
N ILE A 156 7.35 7.51 -8.92
CA ILE A 156 6.55 7.24 -10.12
C ILE A 156 5.44 6.21 -9.88
N ALA A 157 5.72 5.17 -9.12
CA ALA A 157 4.71 4.16 -8.83
C ALA A 157 3.56 4.73 -7.98
N ASP A 158 3.84 5.64 -7.03
CA ASP A 158 2.81 6.33 -6.25
C ASP A 158 2.02 7.32 -7.09
N GLU A 159 2.68 8.05 -8.00
CA GLU A 159 2.00 8.97 -8.91
C GLU A 159 1.02 8.24 -9.84
N ILE A 160 1.45 7.10 -10.40
CA ILE A 160 0.59 6.24 -11.24
C ILE A 160 -0.56 5.64 -10.42
N ALA A 161 -0.30 5.15 -9.20
CA ALA A 161 -1.32 4.62 -8.31
C ALA A 161 -2.38 5.68 -7.96
N SER A 162 -1.94 6.90 -7.62
CA SER A 162 -2.82 8.03 -7.32
C SER A 162 -3.64 8.46 -8.54
N ALA A 163 -3.04 8.47 -9.74
CA ALA A 163 -3.76 8.79 -10.98
C ALA A 163 -4.79 7.71 -11.32
N ALA A 164 -4.48 6.44 -11.08
CA ALA A 164 -5.40 5.33 -11.29
C ALA A 164 -6.63 5.42 -10.38
N GLU A 165 -6.46 5.87 -9.12
CA GLU A 165 -7.55 6.03 -8.17
C GLU A 165 -8.58 7.09 -8.62
N LEU A 166 -8.14 8.15 -9.31
CA LEU A 166 -9.05 9.17 -9.86
C LEU A 166 -10.08 8.57 -10.85
N VAL A 167 -9.72 7.50 -11.54
CA VAL A 167 -10.59 6.79 -12.48
C VAL A 167 -11.32 5.64 -11.81
N ALA A 168 -10.61 4.87 -10.99
CA ALA A 168 -11.17 3.72 -10.30
C ALA A 168 -12.19 4.12 -9.23
N GLY A 169 -11.89 5.14 -8.43
CA GLY A 169 -12.76 5.62 -7.36
C GLY A 169 -13.12 4.55 -6.32
N LYS A 170 -13.94 4.90 -5.35
CA LYS A 170 -14.30 4.00 -4.23
C LYS A 170 -15.54 3.15 -4.47
N LEU A 171 -16.44 3.58 -5.33
CA LEU A 171 -17.78 2.99 -5.49
C LEU A 171 -18.06 2.46 -6.90
N THR A 172 -17.16 2.65 -7.84
CA THR A 172 -17.34 2.35 -9.27
C THR A 172 -17.17 0.86 -9.59
N GLN A 173 -16.63 0.07 -8.66
CA GLN A 173 -16.31 -1.35 -8.85
C GLN A 173 -15.28 -1.60 -9.99
N ILE A 174 -14.43 -0.62 -10.28
CA ILE A 174 -13.33 -0.75 -11.25
C ILE A 174 -12.09 -1.26 -10.48
N PRO A 175 -11.69 -2.54 -10.67
CA PRO A 175 -10.60 -3.13 -9.91
C PRO A 175 -9.22 -2.85 -10.49
N VAL A 176 -9.14 -2.44 -11.75
CA VAL A 176 -7.89 -2.26 -12.50
C VAL A 176 -8.00 -1.01 -13.37
N ALA A 177 -6.96 -0.18 -13.36
CA ALA A 177 -6.80 0.93 -14.29
C ALA A 177 -5.54 0.70 -15.15
N ILE A 178 -5.55 1.21 -16.36
CA ILE A 178 -4.44 1.12 -17.30
C ILE A 178 -3.88 2.52 -17.53
N ALA A 179 -2.64 2.75 -17.10
CA ALA A 179 -1.89 3.96 -17.44
C ALA A 179 -1.23 3.80 -18.81
N LYS A 180 -1.54 4.71 -19.73
CA LYS A 180 -0.97 4.74 -21.09
C LYS A 180 -0.15 6.01 -21.30
N GLY A 181 0.91 5.91 -22.08
CA GLY A 181 1.72 7.07 -22.49
C GLY A 181 2.88 7.41 -21.54
N TYR A 182 2.99 6.75 -20.41
CA TYR A 182 4.18 6.86 -19.58
C TYR A 182 5.36 6.12 -20.28
N PRO A 183 6.51 6.81 -20.51
CA PRO A 183 7.68 6.19 -21.13
C PRO A 183 8.33 5.21 -20.14
N HIS A 184 7.87 3.99 -20.16
CA HIS A 184 8.30 2.96 -19.23
C HIS A 184 9.44 2.14 -19.81
N VAL A 185 10.48 1.99 -19.03
CA VAL A 185 11.59 1.05 -19.28
C VAL A 185 11.41 -0.13 -18.35
N GLU A 186 11.54 -1.34 -18.90
CA GLU A 186 11.44 -2.56 -18.11
C GLU A 186 12.52 -2.60 -17.02
N TYR A 187 12.11 -2.90 -15.80
CA TYR A 187 12.97 -2.95 -14.62
C TYR A 187 12.66 -4.19 -13.78
N GLU A 188 13.51 -5.21 -13.88
CA GLU A 188 13.28 -6.53 -13.27
C GLU A 188 13.43 -6.52 -11.75
N GLU A 189 14.28 -5.66 -11.19
CA GLU A 189 14.53 -5.57 -9.76
C GLU A 189 13.51 -4.70 -9.02
N ALA A 190 12.35 -4.44 -9.65
CA ALA A 190 11.31 -3.59 -9.10
C ALA A 190 10.78 -4.12 -7.75
N THR A 191 10.72 -3.23 -6.78
CA THR A 191 10.14 -3.49 -5.46
C THR A 191 9.56 -2.21 -4.86
N ALA A 192 8.38 -2.30 -4.26
CA ALA A 192 7.78 -1.20 -3.52
C ALA A 192 8.58 -0.86 -2.24
N ARG A 193 9.47 -1.75 -1.81
CA ARG A 193 10.37 -1.49 -0.68
C ARG A 193 11.25 -0.26 -0.89
N SER A 194 11.65 0.04 -2.13
CA SER A 194 12.45 1.22 -2.45
C SER A 194 11.73 2.55 -2.21
N LEU A 195 10.40 2.54 -2.13
CA LEU A 195 9.58 3.71 -1.77
C LEU A 195 9.55 3.95 -0.26
N VAL A 196 9.89 2.94 0.55
CA VAL A 196 9.90 3.05 2.01
C VAL A 196 11.21 3.70 2.46
N ARG A 197 11.10 4.88 3.09
CA ARG A 197 12.25 5.59 3.61
C ARG A 197 12.94 4.79 4.72
N ASP A 198 14.27 4.71 4.69
CA ASP A 198 15.02 4.14 5.79
C ASP A 198 14.80 4.93 7.07
N GLY A 199 14.68 4.22 8.21
CA GLY A 199 14.39 4.85 9.50
C GLY A 199 15.44 5.86 9.96
N SER A 200 16.71 5.71 9.52
CA SER A 200 17.79 6.65 9.81
C SER A 200 17.67 7.97 9.06
N MET A 201 16.90 7.96 7.95
CA MET A 201 16.65 9.15 7.12
C MET A 201 15.25 9.73 7.34
N ASP A 202 14.48 9.16 8.26
CA ASP A 202 13.11 9.59 8.55
C ASP A 202 13.12 10.75 9.56
N LEU A 203 12.80 11.94 9.08
CA LEU A 203 12.72 13.17 9.90
C LEU A 203 11.43 13.28 10.72
N PHE A 204 10.53 12.32 10.64
CA PHE A 204 9.19 12.37 11.23
C PHE A 204 8.96 11.32 12.32
N ARG A 205 9.99 10.59 12.68
CA ARG A 205 10.00 9.63 13.80
C ARG A 205 10.58 10.24 15.07
#